data_a081c4dadf464d56ba59a25aacba9651
#
_entry.id   a081c4dadf464d56ba59a25aacba9651
#
_cell.length_a   1.000
_cell.length_b   1.000
_cell.length_c   1.000
_cell.angle_alpha   90.00
_cell.angle_beta   90.00
_cell.angle_gamma   90.00
#
_symmetry.space_group_name_H-M   'P 1'
#
loop_
_entity.id
_entity.type
_entity.pdbx_description
1 polymer ?
#
loop_
_entity_poly.entity_id
_entity_poly.type
_entity_poly.pdbx_seq_one_letter_code
_entity_poly.pdbx_strand_id
1 'polypeptide(L)'
;DMAALCVQLLEEAGVKAGDTVGAGFSGSFPAMDLAVLCACAAMDVKVIYIASAGASTYGANQVDLTFPDMVLHLVEEGYLPQAPAAFSLGGDFDCGEEMFPEEREIVRTRLEESGIPFLHERDYQKNLALREEIYREQGPIVCFVGVGGNITTTGLDSDRMSWGVTAPGRVKALNEKSGLLERYNEGGLPVIYILNIKRLVAAYGMPYDPQELSPIGESAVYYETVYRWPLALVGAAAAAGLLLWGRYCRRREEET
;
A
#
# COMPACT_ATOMS: atom_id res chain seq x y z
N ASP A 1 -12.62 -3.20 6.15
CA ASP A 1 -11.98 -4.22 5.31
C ASP A 1 -10.74 -3.72 4.58
N MET A 2 -10.72 -2.46 4.05
CA MET A 2 -9.55 -1.96 3.29
C MET A 2 -8.29 -1.83 4.15
N ALA A 3 -8.39 -1.44 5.42
CA ALA A 3 -7.24 -1.45 6.32
C ALA A 3 -6.72 -2.87 6.59
N ALA A 4 -7.61 -3.87 6.70
CA ALA A 4 -7.20 -5.27 6.82
C ALA A 4 -6.48 -5.78 5.56
N LEU A 5 -6.93 -5.36 4.36
CA LEU A 5 -6.21 -5.63 3.13
C LEU A 5 -4.80 -5.01 3.15
N CYS A 6 -4.67 -3.77 3.65
CA CYS A 6 -3.36 -3.14 3.78
C CYS A 6 -2.46 -3.87 4.77
N VAL A 7 -3.01 -4.44 5.86
CA VAL A 7 -2.27 -5.32 6.79
C VAL A 7 -1.71 -6.52 6.03
N GLN A 8 -2.54 -7.24 5.26
CA GLN A 8 -2.06 -8.39 4.48
C GLN A 8 -0.95 -8.00 3.48
N LEU A 9 -1.13 -6.88 2.77
CA LEU A 9 -0.10 -6.39 1.83
C LEU A 9 1.23 -6.07 2.53
N LEU A 10 1.18 -5.47 3.71
CA LEU A 10 2.36 -5.17 4.52
C LEU A 10 3.04 -6.46 5.02
N GLU A 11 2.26 -7.44 5.50
CA GLU A 11 2.78 -8.75 5.91
C GLU A 11 3.40 -9.51 4.74
N GLU A 12 2.77 -9.53 3.56
CA GLU A 12 3.33 -10.13 2.35
C GLU A 12 4.63 -9.44 1.91
N ALA A 13 4.75 -8.13 2.12
CA ALA A 13 6.00 -7.40 1.89
C ALA A 13 7.06 -7.68 2.97
N GLY A 14 6.72 -8.43 4.03
CA GLY A 14 7.63 -8.81 5.11
C GLY A 14 7.77 -7.76 6.22
N VAL A 15 6.90 -6.75 6.25
CA VAL A 15 6.87 -5.70 7.28
C VAL A 15 6.40 -6.27 8.62
N LYS A 16 7.03 -5.86 9.72
CA LYS A 16 6.77 -6.33 11.08
C LYS A 16 6.60 -5.17 12.05
N ALA A 17 6.04 -5.45 13.21
CA ALA A 17 5.97 -4.50 14.31
C ALA A 17 7.35 -3.90 14.63
N GLY A 18 7.40 -2.60 14.82
CA GLY A 18 8.62 -1.83 15.05
C GLY A 18 9.35 -1.39 13.78
N ASP A 19 8.95 -1.86 12.60
CA ASP A 19 9.52 -1.42 11.33
C ASP A 19 9.07 -0.01 10.96
N THR A 20 9.76 0.57 9.98
CA THR A 20 9.39 1.85 9.38
C THR A 20 9.18 1.67 7.87
N VAL A 21 8.05 2.16 7.35
CA VAL A 21 7.75 2.19 5.92
C VAL A 21 7.74 3.62 5.39
N GLY A 22 8.16 3.78 4.14
CA GLY A 22 7.96 5.03 3.40
C GLY A 22 6.67 4.98 2.62
N ALA A 23 5.95 6.10 2.47
CA ALA A 23 4.75 6.13 1.65
C ALA A 23 4.60 7.44 0.86
N GLY A 24 4.11 7.31 -0.38
CA GLY A 24 3.68 8.42 -1.22
C GLY A 24 2.17 8.35 -1.45
N PHE A 25 1.45 9.36 -0.98
CA PHE A 25 -0.02 9.41 -0.97
C PHE A 25 -0.57 10.45 -1.94
N SER A 26 -1.67 10.11 -2.57
CA SER A 26 -2.37 10.97 -3.52
C SER A 26 -3.76 11.32 -3.03
N GLY A 27 -4.12 12.59 -3.02
CA GLY A 27 -5.47 13.05 -2.71
C GLY A 27 -6.58 12.42 -3.57
N SER A 28 -6.23 11.71 -4.64
CA SER A 28 -7.17 10.93 -5.45
C SER A 28 -7.73 9.70 -4.74
N PHE A 29 -7.05 9.18 -3.70
CA PHE A 29 -7.39 7.94 -3.00
C PHE A 29 -7.41 8.08 -1.48
N PRO A 30 -8.08 9.11 -0.92
CA PRO A 30 -7.97 9.44 0.51
C PRO A 30 -8.37 8.28 1.43
N ALA A 31 -9.37 7.49 1.06
CA ALA A 31 -9.78 6.33 1.84
C ALA A 31 -8.71 5.22 1.89
N MET A 32 -7.96 5.04 0.80
CA MET A 32 -6.87 4.06 0.76
C MET A 32 -5.62 4.56 1.49
N ASP A 33 -5.31 5.84 1.37
CA ASP A 33 -4.23 6.48 2.13
C ASP A 33 -4.47 6.30 3.63
N LEU A 34 -5.68 6.59 4.10
CA LEU A 34 -6.10 6.35 5.49
C LEU A 34 -6.07 4.86 5.85
N ALA A 35 -6.47 3.97 4.96
CA ALA A 35 -6.42 2.52 5.21
C ALA A 35 -4.98 2.04 5.45
N VAL A 36 -3.99 2.55 4.69
CA VAL A 36 -2.57 2.26 4.92
C VAL A 36 -2.10 2.80 6.27
N LEU A 37 -2.44 4.04 6.61
CA LEU A 37 -2.08 4.64 7.90
C LEU A 37 -2.67 3.86 9.08
N CYS A 38 -3.95 3.49 8.99
CA CYS A 38 -4.62 2.66 10.01
C CYS A 38 -4.00 1.26 10.12
N ALA A 39 -3.64 0.63 9.00
CA ALA A 39 -2.98 -0.66 9.00
C ALA A 39 -1.62 -0.60 9.69
N CYS A 40 -0.80 0.40 9.35
CA CYS A 40 0.49 0.61 9.98
C CYS A 40 0.36 0.88 11.49
N ALA A 41 -0.60 1.72 11.91
CA ALA A 41 -0.88 1.96 13.32
C ALA A 41 -1.30 0.68 14.07
N ALA A 42 -2.15 -0.16 13.45
CA ALA A 42 -2.59 -1.43 14.04
C ALA A 42 -1.44 -2.47 14.15
N MET A 43 -0.45 -2.40 13.26
CA MET A 43 0.73 -3.28 13.25
C MET A 43 1.90 -2.77 14.09
N ASP A 44 1.79 -1.61 14.75
CA ASP A 44 2.90 -0.91 15.41
C ASP A 44 4.06 -0.61 14.43
N VAL A 45 3.72 -0.15 13.23
CA VAL A 45 4.65 0.23 12.16
C VAL A 45 4.68 1.75 12.03
N LYS A 46 5.88 2.34 12.04
CA LYS A 46 6.06 3.77 11.78
C LYS A 46 5.89 4.05 10.28
N VAL A 47 5.20 5.14 9.94
CA VAL A 47 5.07 5.59 8.54
C VAL A 47 5.73 6.95 8.35
N ILE A 48 6.65 7.03 7.40
CA ILE A 48 7.18 8.28 6.89
C ILE A 48 6.46 8.53 5.56
N TYR A 49 5.64 9.56 5.48
CA TYR A 49 4.83 9.76 4.28
C TYR A 49 4.78 11.21 3.80
N ILE A 50 4.65 11.34 2.49
CA ILE A 50 4.43 12.61 1.81
C ILE A 50 3.03 12.56 1.22
N ALA A 51 2.19 13.53 1.57
CA ALA A 51 0.81 13.62 1.14
C ALA A 51 0.62 14.74 0.13
N SER A 52 -0.03 14.43 -1.01
CA SER A 52 -0.38 15.44 -1.99
C SER A 52 -1.85 15.83 -1.91
N ALA A 53 -2.14 17.12 -2.15
CA ALA A 53 -3.48 17.68 -2.14
C ALA A 53 -4.27 17.38 -3.42
N GLY A 54 -3.59 17.32 -4.57
CA GLY A 54 -4.21 17.13 -5.87
C GLY A 54 -4.98 15.83 -5.97
N ALA A 55 -6.21 15.91 -6.42
CA ALA A 55 -7.12 14.78 -6.50
C ALA A 55 -7.84 14.74 -7.84
N SER A 56 -8.13 13.53 -8.33
CA SER A 56 -9.03 13.29 -9.44
C SER A 56 -10.49 13.61 -9.04
N THR A 57 -11.40 13.56 -10.00
CA THR A 57 -12.83 13.91 -9.86
C THR A 57 -13.52 13.27 -8.64
N TYR A 58 -13.08 12.06 -8.22
CA TYR A 58 -13.70 11.31 -7.12
C TYR A 58 -12.84 11.26 -5.85
N GLY A 59 -11.72 11.96 -5.84
CA GLY A 59 -10.84 12.04 -4.67
C GLY A 59 -11.21 13.17 -3.71
N ALA A 60 -10.26 13.55 -2.84
CA ALA A 60 -10.38 14.66 -1.90
C ALA A 60 -10.18 16.00 -2.62
N ASN A 61 -11.12 16.38 -3.49
CA ASN A 61 -11.05 17.51 -4.41
C ASN A 61 -11.80 18.76 -3.93
N GLN A 62 -12.18 18.82 -2.65
CA GLN A 62 -12.76 20.02 -2.07
C GLN A 62 -11.64 20.93 -1.57
N VAL A 63 -11.67 22.20 -1.99
CA VAL A 63 -10.64 23.20 -1.64
C VAL A 63 -10.50 23.36 -0.13
N ASP A 64 -11.62 23.31 0.60
CA ASP A 64 -11.66 23.47 2.05
C ASP A 64 -11.35 22.17 2.83
N LEU A 65 -11.25 21.03 2.15
CA LEU A 65 -11.00 19.73 2.76
C LEU A 65 -10.23 18.82 1.80
N THR A 66 -8.95 19.06 1.65
CA THR A 66 -8.04 18.18 0.89
C THR A 66 -7.56 17.01 1.75
N PHE A 67 -6.88 16.03 1.16
CA PHE A 67 -6.31 14.92 1.93
C PHE A 67 -5.31 15.38 3.00
N PRO A 68 -4.39 16.33 2.75
CA PRO A 68 -3.60 16.96 3.81
C PRO A 68 -4.41 17.50 5.00
N ASP A 69 -5.54 18.16 4.74
CA ASP A 69 -6.41 18.68 5.82
C ASP A 69 -7.01 17.55 6.65
N MET A 70 -7.48 16.47 6.00
CA MET A 70 -8.02 15.28 6.67
C MET A 70 -6.98 14.66 7.60
N VAL A 71 -5.76 14.49 7.11
CA VAL A 71 -4.67 13.88 7.89
C VAL A 71 -4.28 14.75 9.08
N LEU A 72 -4.11 16.05 8.90
CA LEU A 72 -3.78 16.96 10.00
C LEU A 72 -4.86 16.91 11.09
N HIS A 73 -6.12 16.95 10.70
CA HIS A 73 -7.22 16.84 11.66
C HIS A 73 -7.18 15.51 12.45
N LEU A 74 -6.94 14.39 11.78
CA LEU A 74 -6.85 13.08 12.43
C LEU A 74 -5.63 12.95 13.36
N VAL A 75 -4.55 13.63 13.06
CA VAL A 75 -3.37 13.70 13.94
C VAL A 75 -3.64 14.58 15.14
N GLU A 76 -4.27 15.75 14.96
CA GLU A 76 -4.64 16.67 16.03
C GLU A 76 -5.61 16.03 17.02
N GLU A 77 -6.59 15.27 16.53
CA GLU A 77 -7.55 14.52 17.34
C GLU A 77 -6.97 13.23 17.95
N GLY A 78 -5.71 12.90 17.66
CA GLY A 78 -5.02 11.72 18.20
C GLY A 78 -5.44 10.38 17.59
N TYR A 79 -6.15 10.38 16.45
CA TYR A 79 -6.49 9.14 15.72
C TYR A 79 -5.33 8.58 14.94
N LEU A 80 -4.41 9.42 14.48
CA LEU A 80 -3.19 9.00 13.78
C LEU A 80 -1.95 9.39 14.59
N PRO A 81 -0.97 8.49 14.72
CA PRO A 81 0.20 8.72 15.58
C PRO A 81 1.28 9.61 14.94
N GLN A 82 1.27 9.78 13.62
CA GLN A 82 2.32 10.51 12.90
C GLN A 82 1.74 11.54 11.94
N ALA A 83 2.31 12.75 11.98
CA ALA A 83 2.09 13.76 10.97
C ALA A 83 2.86 13.43 9.67
N PRO A 84 2.45 13.98 8.51
CA PRO A 84 3.20 13.87 7.26
C PRO A 84 4.61 14.42 7.40
N ALA A 85 5.57 13.82 6.72
CA ALA A 85 6.93 14.34 6.62
C ALA A 85 7.01 15.57 5.71
N ALA A 86 6.13 15.63 4.70
CA ALA A 86 5.95 16.80 3.83
C ALA A 86 4.60 16.76 3.13
N PHE A 87 4.22 17.92 2.60
CA PHE A 87 3.11 18.10 1.66
C PHE A 87 3.59 18.46 0.26
N SER A 88 2.77 18.17 -0.76
CA SER A 88 2.89 18.72 -2.10
C SER A 88 1.51 19.00 -2.69
N LEU A 89 1.45 19.71 -3.81
CA LEU A 89 0.19 19.91 -4.52
C LEU A 89 -0.25 18.67 -5.30
N GLY A 90 0.69 17.81 -5.70
CA GLY A 90 0.35 16.69 -6.58
C GLY A 90 0.07 17.12 -8.02
N GLY A 91 -0.55 16.24 -8.80
CA GLY A 91 -0.86 16.47 -10.20
C GLY A 91 0.36 16.53 -11.11
N ASP A 92 0.21 17.11 -12.29
CA ASP A 92 1.30 17.28 -13.25
C ASP A 92 2.41 18.14 -12.63
N PHE A 93 3.64 17.70 -12.84
CA PHE A 93 4.85 18.29 -12.24
C PHE A 93 4.82 18.42 -10.71
N ASP A 94 3.88 17.73 -10.04
CA ASP A 94 3.67 17.82 -8.58
C ASP A 94 3.38 19.26 -8.09
N CYS A 95 2.86 20.11 -8.97
CA CYS A 95 2.62 21.54 -8.76
C CYS A 95 1.15 21.94 -8.83
N GLY A 96 0.22 20.97 -8.88
CA GLY A 96 -1.22 21.21 -8.91
C GLY A 96 -1.69 21.91 -10.17
N GLU A 97 -1.10 21.65 -11.33
CA GLU A 97 -1.43 22.37 -12.57
C GLU A 97 -2.85 22.10 -13.07
N GLU A 98 -3.44 20.96 -12.67
CA GLU A 98 -4.84 20.64 -12.99
C GLU A 98 -5.86 21.32 -12.07
N MET A 99 -5.41 21.91 -10.97
CA MET A 99 -6.27 22.70 -10.09
C MET A 99 -6.57 24.07 -10.71
N PHE A 100 -7.76 24.60 -10.45
CA PHE A 100 -8.03 25.99 -10.81
C PHE A 100 -7.01 26.92 -10.11
N PRO A 101 -6.46 27.94 -10.83
CA PRO A 101 -5.36 28.76 -10.27
C PRO A 101 -5.69 29.41 -8.91
N GLU A 102 -6.93 29.84 -8.71
CA GLU A 102 -7.36 30.46 -7.45
C GLU A 102 -7.43 29.44 -6.31
N GLU A 103 -7.98 28.25 -6.57
CA GLU A 103 -8.06 27.16 -5.60
C GLU A 103 -6.68 26.63 -5.25
N ARG A 104 -5.82 26.45 -6.24
CA ARG A 104 -4.42 26.05 -6.05
C ARG A 104 -3.68 26.99 -5.10
N GLU A 105 -3.85 28.29 -5.26
CA GLU A 105 -3.21 29.29 -4.41
C GLU A 105 -3.73 29.25 -2.97
N ILE A 106 -5.03 29.07 -2.78
CA ILE A 106 -5.64 28.88 -1.46
C ILE A 106 -5.05 27.64 -0.76
N VAL A 107 -5.05 26.50 -1.45
CA VAL A 107 -4.52 25.25 -0.90
C VAL A 107 -3.03 25.40 -0.61
N ARG A 108 -2.24 25.92 -1.56
CA ARG A 108 -0.81 26.14 -1.39
C ARG A 108 -0.48 26.96 -0.13
N THR A 109 -1.11 28.13 -0.01
CA THR A 109 -0.90 29.02 1.14
C THR A 109 -1.20 28.30 2.45
N ARG A 110 -2.32 27.60 2.54
CA ARG A 110 -2.71 26.85 3.73
C ARG A 110 -1.70 25.74 4.09
N LEU A 111 -1.18 25.02 3.08
CA LEU A 111 -0.17 23.98 3.32
C LEU A 111 1.18 24.57 3.76
N GLU A 112 1.60 25.70 3.17
CA GLU A 112 2.82 26.41 3.57
C GLU A 112 2.71 26.93 5.02
N GLU A 113 1.53 27.35 5.47
CA GLU A 113 1.27 27.84 6.81
C GLU A 113 1.07 26.73 7.85
N SER A 114 0.92 25.48 7.44
CA SER A 114 0.66 24.34 8.34
C SER A 114 1.82 23.99 9.28
N GLY A 115 3.01 24.48 9.02
CA GLY A 115 4.24 24.13 9.75
C GLY A 115 4.87 22.80 9.31
N ILE A 116 4.24 22.06 8.40
CA ILE A 116 4.80 20.86 7.77
C ILE A 116 5.62 21.29 6.53
N PRO A 117 6.78 20.69 6.23
CA PRO A 117 7.54 20.97 5.02
C PRO A 117 6.67 20.87 3.76
N PHE A 118 6.74 21.89 2.91
CA PHE A 118 6.00 21.94 1.67
C PHE A 118 6.93 21.82 0.46
N LEU A 119 6.71 20.80 -0.37
CA LEU A 119 7.44 20.53 -1.58
C LEU A 119 6.79 21.22 -2.78
N HIS A 120 7.55 22.06 -3.46
CA HIS A 120 7.14 22.73 -4.68
C HIS A 120 8.34 22.82 -5.63
N GLU A 121 8.71 21.70 -6.25
CA GLU A 121 9.80 21.60 -7.21
C GLU A 121 9.29 21.01 -8.52
N ARG A 122 9.35 21.80 -9.58
CA ARG A 122 8.83 21.45 -10.90
C ARG A 122 9.72 20.49 -11.69
N ASP A 123 11.04 20.54 -11.45
CA ASP A 123 11.98 19.61 -12.05
C ASP A 123 11.78 18.22 -11.45
N TYR A 124 11.38 17.28 -12.29
CA TYR A 124 11.02 15.93 -11.85
C TYR A 124 12.14 15.23 -11.07
N GLN A 125 13.38 15.30 -11.59
CA GLN A 125 14.50 14.60 -10.96
C GLN A 125 14.92 15.27 -9.65
N LYS A 126 14.85 16.59 -9.55
CA LYS A 126 15.10 17.32 -8.30
C LYS A 126 14.01 17.03 -7.27
N ASN A 127 12.74 16.98 -7.70
CA ASN A 127 11.62 16.64 -6.82
C ASN A 127 11.80 15.25 -6.22
N LEU A 128 12.15 14.25 -7.06
CA LEU A 128 12.45 12.90 -6.57
C LEU A 128 13.61 12.90 -5.57
N ALA A 129 14.70 13.62 -5.86
CA ALA A 129 15.85 13.70 -4.96
C ALA A 129 15.49 14.32 -3.60
N LEU A 130 14.67 15.39 -3.57
CA LEU A 130 14.17 15.99 -2.34
C LEU A 130 13.32 15.02 -1.53
N ARG A 131 12.45 14.24 -2.19
CA ARG A 131 11.64 13.22 -1.52
C ARG A 131 12.48 12.10 -0.93
N GLU A 132 13.44 11.58 -1.69
CA GLU A 132 14.38 10.57 -1.21
C GLU A 132 15.20 11.08 -0.01
N GLU A 133 15.57 12.36 0.01
CA GLU A 133 16.23 12.98 1.15
C GLU A 133 15.34 13.04 2.39
N ILE A 134 14.09 13.48 2.26
CA ILE A 134 13.12 13.50 3.35
C ILE A 134 12.94 12.10 3.96
N TYR A 135 12.74 11.07 3.14
CA TYR A 135 12.63 9.70 3.65
C TYR A 135 13.91 9.26 4.37
N ARG A 136 15.07 9.53 3.81
CA ARG A 136 16.36 9.16 4.38
C ARG A 136 16.63 9.83 5.73
N GLU A 137 16.30 11.12 5.87
CA GLU A 137 16.50 11.88 7.11
C GLU A 137 15.62 11.39 8.26
N GLN A 138 14.45 10.87 7.96
CA GLN A 138 13.51 10.33 8.95
C GLN A 138 13.90 8.92 9.44
N GLY A 139 14.78 8.23 8.74
CA GLY A 139 15.33 6.92 9.10
C GLY A 139 15.22 5.86 8.00
N PRO A 140 15.81 4.69 8.23
CA PRO A 140 15.75 3.61 7.25
C PRO A 140 14.33 3.07 7.13
N ILE A 141 13.88 2.84 5.90
CA ILE A 141 12.61 2.19 5.59
C ILE A 141 12.85 0.76 5.10
N VAL A 142 11.91 -0.15 5.41
CA VAL A 142 11.97 -1.56 4.98
C VAL A 142 11.06 -1.88 3.81
N CYS A 143 10.11 -1.01 3.51
CA CYS A 143 9.16 -1.12 2.40
C CYS A 143 8.74 0.27 1.94
N PHE A 144 8.38 0.42 0.67
CA PHE A 144 7.79 1.67 0.17
C PHE A 144 6.39 1.42 -0.39
N VAL A 145 5.41 2.24 0.04
CA VAL A 145 4.00 2.14 -0.34
C VAL A 145 3.62 3.32 -1.23
N GLY A 146 3.10 3.04 -2.40
CA GLY A 146 2.53 4.05 -3.30
C GLY A 146 1.02 3.90 -3.41
N VAL A 147 0.26 4.94 -3.13
CA VAL A 147 -1.19 4.98 -3.29
C VAL A 147 -1.58 6.03 -4.31
N GLY A 148 -2.39 5.61 -5.28
CA GLY A 148 -2.84 6.48 -6.35
C GLY A 148 -1.81 6.67 -7.47
N GLY A 149 -2.07 7.62 -8.35
CA GLY A 149 -1.33 7.86 -9.59
C GLY A 149 -0.36 9.04 -9.54
N ASN A 150 0.10 9.49 -8.36
CA ASN A 150 1.04 10.59 -8.28
C ASN A 150 2.34 10.27 -9.03
N ILE A 151 2.73 11.12 -9.98
CA ILE A 151 3.86 10.90 -10.89
C ILE A 151 5.19 10.71 -10.17
N THR A 152 5.41 11.35 -9.04
CA THR A 152 6.63 11.17 -8.26
C THR A 152 6.71 9.79 -7.61
N THR A 153 5.57 9.19 -7.30
CA THR A 153 5.47 7.84 -6.73
C THR A 153 5.52 6.77 -7.81
N THR A 154 4.70 6.91 -8.86
CA THR A 154 4.49 5.88 -9.89
C THR A 154 5.45 5.98 -11.08
N GLY A 155 6.07 7.13 -11.26
CA GLY A 155 6.84 7.45 -12.46
C GLY A 155 6.00 8.11 -13.56
N LEU A 156 6.67 8.65 -14.55
CA LEU A 156 6.03 9.22 -15.75
C LEU A 156 5.49 8.15 -16.71
N ASP A 157 5.75 6.89 -16.41
CA ASP A 157 5.33 5.71 -17.17
C ASP A 157 4.78 4.68 -16.18
N SER A 158 3.54 4.93 -15.70
CA SER A 158 2.92 4.21 -14.58
C SER A 158 2.66 2.73 -14.84
N ASP A 159 2.74 2.26 -16.08
CA ASP A 159 2.46 0.86 -16.45
C ASP A 159 3.61 -0.10 -16.11
N ARG A 160 4.74 0.41 -15.63
CA ARG A 160 5.94 -0.39 -15.35
C ARG A 160 5.88 -1.19 -14.06
N MET A 161 5.02 -0.81 -13.12
CA MET A 161 4.86 -1.48 -11.83
C MET A 161 3.54 -2.23 -11.75
N SER A 162 3.59 -3.46 -11.22
CA SER A 162 2.39 -4.25 -10.95
C SER A 162 1.70 -3.78 -9.66
N TRP A 163 0.37 -3.86 -9.62
CA TRP A 163 -0.40 -3.58 -8.40
C TRP A 163 -0.16 -4.66 -7.33
N GLY A 164 -0.35 -4.27 -6.07
CA GLY A 164 -0.06 -5.13 -4.92
C GLY A 164 1.42 -5.15 -4.59
N VAL A 165 1.89 -6.24 -4.01
CA VAL A 165 3.26 -6.39 -3.54
C VAL A 165 4.19 -6.78 -4.69
N THR A 166 5.29 -6.04 -4.82
CA THR A 166 6.40 -6.39 -5.71
C THR A 166 7.63 -6.73 -4.87
N ALA A 167 8.15 -7.95 -5.04
CA ALA A 167 9.32 -8.42 -4.32
C ALA A 167 10.57 -7.55 -4.61
N PRO A 168 11.55 -7.51 -3.68
CA PRO A 168 12.78 -6.73 -3.83
C PRO A 168 13.52 -6.99 -5.13
N GLY A 169 14.08 -5.92 -5.74
CA GLY A 169 14.98 -6.02 -6.88
C GLY A 169 14.36 -6.61 -8.15
N ARG A 170 13.06 -6.50 -8.34
CA ARG A 170 12.37 -6.85 -9.58
C ARG A 170 12.65 -5.84 -10.69
N VAL A 171 12.71 -4.58 -10.35
CA VAL A 171 13.19 -3.53 -11.26
C VAL A 171 14.70 -3.70 -11.42
N LYS A 172 15.17 -3.81 -12.66
CA LYS A 172 16.60 -4.06 -12.97
C LYS A 172 17.35 -2.84 -13.48
N ALA A 173 16.62 -1.85 -13.98
CA ALA A 173 17.20 -0.63 -14.50
C ALA A 173 16.23 0.54 -14.35
N LEU A 174 16.73 1.61 -13.83
CA LEU A 174 16.05 2.90 -13.77
C LEU A 174 16.27 3.69 -15.06
N ASN A 175 15.36 4.61 -15.33
CA ASN A 175 15.51 5.62 -16.36
C ASN A 175 15.01 6.98 -15.84
N GLU A 176 15.07 8.00 -16.68
CA GLU A 176 14.64 9.36 -16.33
C GLU A 176 13.16 9.50 -15.97
N LYS A 177 12.32 8.48 -16.30
CA LYS A 177 10.89 8.46 -15.99
C LYS A 177 10.56 7.66 -14.73
N SER A 178 11.52 6.94 -14.17
CA SER A 178 11.30 6.08 -13.01
C SER A 178 10.91 6.87 -11.76
N GLY A 179 9.81 6.47 -11.12
CA GLY A 179 9.31 7.03 -9.88
C GLY A 179 9.90 6.35 -8.62
N LEU A 180 9.43 6.77 -7.45
CA LEU A 180 9.94 6.26 -6.18
C LEU A 180 9.69 4.76 -5.99
N LEU A 181 8.55 4.20 -6.45
CA LEU A 181 8.30 2.76 -6.40
C LEU A 181 9.41 1.97 -7.12
N GLU A 182 9.77 2.39 -8.33
CA GLU A 182 10.84 1.72 -9.08
C GLU A 182 12.20 1.90 -8.43
N ARG A 183 12.51 3.11 -7.94
CA ARG A 183 13.80 3.44 -7.32
C ARG A 183 14.03 2.63 -6.05
N TYR A 184 13.04 2.58 -5.16
CA TYR A 184 13.14 1.77 -3.94
C TYR A 184 13.18 0.28 -4.24
N ASN A 185 12.44 -0.20 -5.25
CA ASN A 185 12.48 -1.60 -5.64
C ASN A 185 13.81 -2.01 -6.25
N GLU A 186 14.39 -1.18 -7.12
CA GLU A 186 15.74 -1.39 -7.67
C GLU A 186 16.79 -1.38 -6.57
N GLY A 187 16.65 -0.49 -5.59
CA GLY A 187 17.47 -0.42 -4.37
C GLY A 187 17.32 -1.60 -3.42
N GLY A 188 16.49 -2.60 -3.76
CA GLY A 188 16.37 -3.85 -3.01
C GLY A 188 15.27 -3.85 -1.94
N LEU A 189 14.33 -2.92 -1.95
CA LEU A 189 13.17 -2.93 -1.06
C LEU A 189 11.94 -3.59 -1.74
N PRO A 190 11.10 -4.30 -0.98
CA PRO A 190 9.76 -4.61 -1.42
C PRO A 190 8.96 -3.32 -1.57
N VAL A 191 8.05 -3.27 -2.52
CA VAL A 191 7.16 -2.12 -2.70
C VAL A 191 5.72 -2.58 -2.84
N ILE A 192 4.79 -1.75 -2.38
CA ILE A 192 3.36 -1.96 -2.47
C ILE A 192 2.75 -0.86 -3.33
N TYR A 193 2.06 -1.23 -4.41
CA TYR A 193 1.40 -0.28 -5.29
C TYR A 193 -0.11 -0.45 -5.26
N ILE A 194 -0.82 0.56 -4.79
CA ILE A 194 -2.27 0.59 -4.60
C ILE A 194 -2.88 1.59 -5.58
N LEU A 195 -3.35 1.12 -6.73
CA LEU A 195 -4.03 1.93 -7.74
C LEU A 195 -5.29 1.24 -8.29
N ASN A 196 -5.16 0.05 -8.84
CA ASN A 196 -6.30 -0.68 -9.40
C ASN A 196 -7.06 -1.43 -8.30
N ILE A 197 -7.88 -0.69 -7.56
CA ILE A 197 -8.62 -1.22 -6.40
C ILE A 197 -9.48 -2.42 -6.79
N LYS A 198 -10.17 -2.35 -7.93
CA LYS A 198 -11.04 -3.45 -8.40
C LYS A 198 -10.29 -4.77 -8.54
N ARG A 199 -9.11 -4.76 -9.14
CA ARG A 199 -8.29 -5.97 -9.28
C ARG A 199 -7.65 -6.38 -7.96
N LEU A 200 -7.23 -5.40 -7.17
CA LEU A 200 -6.61 -5.66 -5.89
C LEU A 200 -7.59 -6.38 -4.96
N VAL A 201 -8.80 -5.85 -4.72
CA VAL A 201 -9.79 -6.49 -3.86
C VAL A 201 -10.21 -7.87 -4.37
N ALA A 202 -10.33 -8.04 -5.70
CA ALA A 202 -10.65 -9.34 -6.29
C ALA A 202 -9.57 -10.40 -6.04
N ALA A 203 -8.29 -10.01 -6.04
CA ALA A 203 -7.17 -10.91 -5.74
C ALA A 203 -7.20 -11.45 -4.30
N TYR A 204 -7.79 -10.68 -3.37
CA TYR A 204 -7.93 -11.04 -1.95
C TYR A 204 -9.35 -11.54 -1.60
N GLY A 205 -10.16 -11.90 -2.59
CA GLY A 205 -11.49 -12.46 -2.38
C GLY A 205 -12.53 -11.48 -1.82
N MET A 206 -12.24 -10.18 -1.91
CA MET A 206 -13.16 -9.14 -1.47
C MET A 206 -14.06 -8.68 -2.62
N PRO A 207 -15.34 -8.35 -2.34
CA PRO A 207 -16.20 -7.74 -3.33
C PRO A 207 -15.75 -6.31 -3.67
N TYR A 208 -15.85 -5.94 -4.92
CA TYR A 208 -15.69 -4.55 -5.34
C TYR A 208 -17.05 -3.83 -5.24
N ASP A 209 -17.08 -2.70 -4.55
CA ASP A 209 -18.27 -1.84 -4.39
C ASP A 209 -19.53 -2.62 -3.93
N PRO A 210 -19.48 -3.33 -2.78
CA PRO A 210 -20.62 -4.06 -2.28
C PRO A 210 -21.73 -3.11 -1.82
N GLN A 211 -22.99 -3.44 -2.08
CA GLN A 211 -24.14 -2.63 -1.63
C GLN A 211 -24.28 -2.66 -0.11
N GLU A 212 -23.92 -3.77 0.52
CA GLU A 212 -23.88 -3.94 1.96
C GLU A 212 -22.46 -4.30 2.37
N LEU A 213 -21.91 -3.56 3.32
CA LEU A 213 -20.59 -3.87 3.87
C LEU A 213 -20.68 -5.09 4.79
N SER A 214 -19.74 -6.00 4.67
CA SER A 214 -19.60 -7.10 5.63
C SER A 214 -19.42 -6.55 7.03
N PRO A 215 -19.99 -7.18 8.07
CA PRO A 215 -19.67 -6.84 9.45
C PRO A 215 -18.14 -6.91 9.69
N ILE A 216 -17.65 -6.09 10.61
CA ILE A 216 -16.22 -6.05 10.95
C ILE A 216 -15.76 -7.43 11.40
N GLY A 217 -14.69 -7.94 10.78
CA GLY A 217 -14.12 -9.26 11.07
C GLY A 217 -14.75 -10.43 10.30
N GLU A 218 -15.77 -10.23 9.47
CA GLU A 218 -16.43 -11.31 8.71
C GLU A 218 -15.96 -11.38 7.25
N SER A 219 -15.31 -10.37 6.73
CA SER A 219 -14.77 -10.39 5.36
C SER A 219 -13.65 -11.43 5.22
N ALA A 220 -13.55 -12.04 4.04
CA ALA A 220 -12.51 -13.04 3.72
C ALA A 220 -11.08 -12.52 3.97
N VAL A 221 -10.89 -11.21 3.88
CA VAL A 221 -9.58 -10.57 4.09
C VAL A 221 -9.02 -10.72 5.51
N TYR A 222 -9.85 -11.05 6.50
CA TYR A 222 -9.40 -11.30 7.88
C TYR A 222 -8.89 -12.72 8.10
N TYR A 223 -8.99 -13.60 7.12
CA TYR A 223 -8.71 -15.03 7.28
C TYR A 223 -7.76 -15.53 6.21
N GLU A 224 -6.72 -16.25 6.63
CA GLU A 224 -5.85 -16.99 5.74
C GLU A 224 -6.18 -18.48 5.78
N THR A 225 -6.32 -19.12 4.62
CA THR A 225 -6.50 -20.57 4.54
C THR A 225 -5.16 -21.28 4.64
N VAL A 226 -4.84 -21.80 5.83
CA VAL A 226 -3.61 -22.55 6.06
C VAL A 226 -3.85 -24.04 5.85
N TYR A 227 -3.26 -24.62 4.81
CA TYR A 227 -3.27 -26.06 4.56
C TYR A 227 -2.20 -26.77 5.37
N ARG A 228 -2.63 -27.68 6.28
CA ARG A 228 -1.71 -28.48 7.08
C ARG A 228 -1.25 -29.72 6.28
N TRP A 229 -0.45 -29.52 5.26
CA TRP A 229 0.08 -30.58 4.38
C TRP A 229 0.66 -31.78 5.11
N PRO A 230 1.38 -31.67 6.26
CA PRO A 230 1.87 -32.84 6.98
C PRO A 230 0.75 -33.75 7.46
N LEU A 231 -0.37 -33.20 7.95
CA LEU A 231 -1.53 -33.98 8.37
C LEU A 231 -2.22 -34.68 7.20
N ALA A 232 -2.31 -34.02 6.05
CA ALA A 232 -2.87 -34.59 4.83
C ALA A 232 -2.00 -35.77 4.33
N LEU A 233 -0.68 -35.65 4.38
CA LEU A 233 0.25 -36.71 4.02
C LEU A 233 0.16 -37.91 4.97
N VAL A 234 0.07 -37.67 6.28
CA VAL A 234 -0.12 -38.75 7.26
C VAL A 234 -1.44 -39.48 7.04
N GLY A 235 -2.52 -38.72 6.77
CA GLY A 235 -3.83 -39.32 6.45
C GLY A 235 -3.79 -40.18 5.18
N ALA A 236 -3.15 -39.68 4.13
CA ALA A 236 -2.98 -40.41 2.88
C ALA A 236 -2.12 -41.68 3.06
N ALA A 237 -1.05 -41.61 3.83
CA ALA A 237 -0.21 -42.77 4.14
C ALA A 237 -0.97 -43.83 4.95
N ALA A 238 -1.74 -43.43 5.94
CA ALA A 238 -2.58 -44.33 6.74
C ALA A 238 -3.65 -45.03 5.87
N ALA A 239 -4.32 -44.28 4.99
CA ALA A 239 -5.30 -44.84 4.07
C ALA A 239 -4.68 -45.84 3.09
N ALA A 240 -3.51 -45.53 2.53
CA ALA A 240 -2.77 -46.46 1.67
C ALA A 240 -2.35 -47.72 2.43
N GLY A 241 -1.87 -47.58 3.68
CA GLY A 241 -1.51 -48.72 4.57
C GLY A 241 -2.71 -49.65 4.81
N LEU A 242 -3.87 -49.11 5.13
CA LEU A 242 -5.10 -49.88 5.32
C LEU A 242 -5.56 -50.60 4.04
N LEU A 243 -5.44 -49.97 2.88
CA LEU A 243 -5.77 -50.61 1.62
C LEU A 243 -4.79 -51.77 1.28
N LEU A 244 -3.50 -51.59 1.52
CA LEU A 244 -2.50 -52.65 1.33
C LEU A 244 -2.72 -53.80 2.29
N TRP A 245 -3.01 -53.52 3.57
CA TRP A 245 -3.38 -54.52 4.57
C TRP A 245 -4.61 -55.30 4.15
N GLY A 246 -5.67 -54.64 3.75
CA GLY A 246 -6.90 -55.30 3.32
C GLY A 246 -6.69 -56.19 2.07
N ARG A 247 -5.79 -55.79 1.15
CA ARG A 247 -5.39 -56.65 0.02
C ARG A 247 -4.57 -57.86 0.45
N TYR A 248 -3.67 -57.66 1.42
CA TYR A 248 -2.84 -58.75 1.97
C TYR A 248 -3.68 -59.80 2.69
N CYS A 249 -4.64 -59.38 3.53
CA CYS A 249 -5.54 -60.29 4.24
C CYS A 249 -6.41 -61.08 3.27
N ARG A 250 -6.96 -60.51 2.25
CA ARG A 250 -7.77 -61.21 1.21
C ARG A 250 -6.95 -62.24 0.43
N ARG A 251 -5.69 -61.98 0.08
CA ARG A 251 -4.86 -62.96 -0.60
C ARG A 251 -4.51 -64.14 0.31
N ARG A 252 -4.42 -63.97 1.60
CA ARG A 252 -4.18 -65.07 2.58
C ARG A 252 -5.38 -65.98 2.76
N GLU A 253 -6.62 -65.41 2.65
CA GLU A 253 -7.86 -66.17 2.70
C GLU A 253 -8.11 -67.00 1.41
N GLU A 254 -7.58 -66.57 0.27
CA GLU A 254 -7.65 -67.28 -1.01
C GLU A 254 -6.59 -68.44 -1.12
N GLU A 255 -5.55 -68.46 -0.27
CA GLU A 255 -4.49 -69.47 -0.26
C GLU A 255 -4.73 -70.56 0.80
N THR A 256 -5.81 -70.47 1.63
CA THR A 256 -6.24 -71.45 2.62
C THR A 256 -7.49 -72.16 2.21
#